data_879ce0ff40a0b7aec50bc288c9acb8ae
#
_entry.id   879ce0ff40a0b7aec50bc288c9acb8ae
#
_cell.length_a   1.000
_cell.length_b   1.000
_cell.length_c   1.000
_cell.angle_alpha   90.00
_cell.angle_beta   90.00
_cell.angle_gamma   90.00
#
_symmetry.space_group_name_H-M   'P 1'
#
loop_
_entity.id
_entity.type
_entity.pdbx_description
1 polymer ?
#
loop_
_entity_poly.entity_id
_entity_poly.type
_entity_poly.pdbx_seq_one_letter_code
_entity_poly.pdbx_strand_id
1 'polypeptide(L)'
;MSLITTMGASEEEQQDNSTIAVDTTDTMEGFVTIAVNESNKVAGKKGGDKYRQWYTGKADGVNWCATFVSWCADQSGILNTAIPKFQSCDAGVKWFKDKNQFDYTSHYGGGGLPARGKIIFFCKGNKNDSTHVGIVTKVEGNKVYTVEGNTSNTVRERSYDTNNPRILGYASPNYPSSANTGSSSQPLQGSLSEAFKFFAKFESGQNYGQGFSSGDGYHAMGYYQFDNRYDLQTFLSYCYGKDHAKYAMFAPYLNMNKKDLANNKGLDTAWKQAYKNDPNDFAAKQDEFEYNNYYVPVENNLRKKGIDISGKSDAVKGMACSLSNWAGSGTAPKIIADSGAKTSMDDRTFVSRVYDYLYSLDMNGYKKYGKTGKKYYNGWHNRWKNEKAECLKYL
;
A
#
# COMPACT_ATOMS: atom_id res chain seq x y z
N MET A 1 -24.69 23.43 -71.25
CA MET A 1 -25.40 22.17 -70.95
C MET A 1 -24.58 21.44 -69.91
N SER A 2 -24.98 21.33 -68.88
CA SER A 2 -25.73 20.70 -67.85
C SER A 2 -25.00 20.74 -66.53
N LEU A 3 -25.63 21.31 -65.52
CA LEU A 3 -25.30 21.22 -64.10
C LEU A 3 -25.35 19.78 -63.60
N ILE A 4 -24.48 19.40 -62.69
CA ILE A 4 -24.86 18.53 -61.59
C ILE A 4 -24.10 19.02 -60.35
N THR A 5 -24.91 19.45 -59.38
CA THR A 5 -24.62 19.74 -58.01
C THR A 5 -24.35 18.45 -57.26
N THR A 6 -23.28 18.36 -56.47
CA THR A 6 -23.15 17.36 -55.40
C THR A 6 -22.88 18.05 -54.06
N MET A 7 -23.80 17.77 -53.16
CA MET A 7 -23.81 18.22 -51.79
C MET A 7 -22.64 17.65 -51.00
N GLY A 8 -22.05 18.52 -50.18
CA GLY A 8 -21.10 18.10 -49.17
C GLY A 8 -21.80 17.31 -48.05
N ALA A 9 -21.23 16.17 -47.74
CA ALA A 9 -21.49 15.48 -46.48
C ALA A 9 -20.36 15.89 -45.49
N SER A 10 -20.75 16.51 -44.43
CA SER A 10 -19.91 16.79 -43.28
C SER A 10 -19.61 15.44 -42.57
N GLU A 11 -18.39 15.02 -42.59
CA GLU A 11 -17.89 13.96 -41.72
C GLU A 11 -17.85 14.54 -40.29
N GLU A 12 -18.79 14.14 -39.45
CA GLU A 12 -18.65 14.29 -38.00
C GLU A 12 -17.58 13.31 -37.56
N GLU A 13 -16.44 13.83 -37.11
CA GLU A 13 -15.46 13.08 -36.31
C GLU A 13 -16.14 12.62 -35.02
N GLN A 14 -16.53 11.35 -34.98
CA GLN A 14 -16.81 10.69 -33.73
C GLN A 14 -15.48 10.55 -32.98
N GLN A 15 -15.26 11.41 -31.98
CA GLN A 15 -14.30 11.17 -30.95
C GLN A 15 -14.68 9.86 -30.25
N ASP A 16 -13.91 8.81 -30.57
CA ASP A 16 -13.91 7.55 -29.82
C ASP A 16 -13.36 7.82 -28.42
N ASN A 17 -14.29 8.11 -27.50
CA ASN A 17 -13.99 8.28 -26.08
C ASN A 17 -14.01 6.89 -25.43
N SER A 18 -13.15 5.99 -25.93
CA SER A 18 -12.87 4.73 -25.25
C SER A 18 -12.07 5.03 -23.97
N THR A 19 -12.80 5.39 -22.91
CA THR A 19 -12.28 5.24 -21.55
C THR A 19 -11.88 3.78 -21.39
N ILE A 20 -10.58 3.52 -21.40
CA ILE A 20 -10.02 2.24 -20.97
C ILE A 20 -10.52 2.05 -19.54
N ALA A 21 -11.54 1.22 -19.36
CA ALA A 21 -11.99 0.78 -18.06
C ALA A 21 -10.82 0.00 -17.45
N VAL A 22 -10.10 0.61 -16.53
CA VAL A 22 -9.11 -0.10 -15.71
C VAL A 22 -9.93 -1.18 -14.99
N ASP A 23 -9.61 -2.44 -15.24
CA ASP A 23 -10.22 -3.56 -14.53
C ASP A 23 -9.81 -3.46 -13.06
N THR A 24 -10.70 -2.89 -12.25
CA THR A 24 -10.50 -2.67 -10.81
C THR A 24 -11.19 -3.75 -9.97
N THR A 25 -11.64 -4.83 -10.61
CA THR A 25 -12.27 -5.95 -9.92
C THR A 25 -11.24 -6.78 -9.14
N ASP A 26 -11.69 -7.47 -8.11
CA ASP A 26 -10.93 -8.41 -7.28
C ASP A 26 -9.74 -7.83 -6.49
N THR A 27 -9.61 -6.51 -6.38
CA THR A 27 -8.50 -5.87 -5.67
C THR A 27 -8.95 -5.00 -4.50
N MET A 28 -8.03 -4.69 -3.58
CA MET A 28 -8.24 -3.68 -2.54
C MET A 28 -8.57 -2.31 -3.16
N GLU A 29 -7.82 -1.90 -4.18
CA GLU A 29 -8.04 -0.61 -4.84
C GLU A 29 -9.39 -0.56 -5.57
N GLY A 30 -9.80 -1.65 -6.21
CA GLY A 30 -11.13 -1.79 -6.80
C GLY A 30 -12.23 -1.61 -5.77
N PHE A 31 -12.11 -2.27 -4.62
CA PHE A 31 -13.05 -2.16 -3.51
C PHE A 31 -13.18 -0.73 -2.97
N VAL A 32 -12.05 -0.07 -2.71
CA VAL A 32 -12.05 1.31 -2.20
C VAL A 32 -12.57 2.27 -3.27
N THR A 33 -12.19 2.09 -4.53
CA THR A 33 -12.65 2.91 -5.67
C THR A 33 -14.17 2.82 -5.83
N ILE A 34 -14.76 1.62 -5.73
CA ILE A 34 -16.21 1.42 -5.78
C ILE A 34 -16.91 2.17 -4.63
N ALA A 35 -16.38 2.11 -3.41
CA ALA A 35 -16.95 2.82 -2.28
C ALA A 35 -16.92 4.35 -2.48
N VAL A 36 -15.81 4.90 -2.94
CA VAL A 36 -15.64 6.34 -3.21
C VAL A 36 -16.55 6.79 -4.36
N ASN A 37 -16.57 6.06 -5.46
CA ASN A 37 -17.42 6.37 -6.62
C ASN A 37 -18.91 6.32 -6.24
N GLU A 38 -19.32 5.33 -5.44
CA GLU A 38 -20.72 5.26 -4.97
C GLU A 38 -21.05 6.43 -4.04
N SER A 39 -20.15 6.84 -3.14
CA SER A 39 -20.32 8.02 -2.29
C SER A 39 -20.55 9.29 -3.14
N ASN A 40 -19.76 9.48 -4.18
CA ASN A 40 -19.90 10.61 -5.11
C ASN A 40 -21.21 10.55 -5.91
N LYS A 41 -21.57 9.36 -6.44
CA LYS A 41 -22.78 9.14 -7.25
C LYS A 41 -24.07 9.40 -6.49
N VAL A 42 -24.11 9.04 -5.19
CA VAL A 42 -25.30 9.20 -4.35
C VAL A 42 -25.19 10.34 -3.34
N ALA A 43 -24.24 11.26 -3.54
CA ALA A 43 -24.01 12.39 -2.66
C ALA A 43 -25.31 13.12 -2.28
N GLY A 44 -25.56 13.25 -0.97
CA GLY A 44 -26.75 13.90 -0.43
C GLY A 44 -28.06 13.11 -0.54
N LYS A 45 -28.12 12.00 -1.26
CA LYS A 45 -29.33 11.17 -1.37
C LYS A 45 -29.52 10.37 -0.07
N LYS A 46 -30.72 10.43 0.50
CA LYS A 46 -31.10 9.67 1.69
C LYS A 46 -31.63 8.29 1.35
N GLY A 47 -31.47 7.36 2.29
CA GLY A 47 -31.99 6.00 2.20
C GLY A 47 -30.97 4.99 1.67
N GLY A 48 -31.16 3.74 2.04
CA GLY A 48 -30.29 2.62 1.69
C GLY A 48 -31.05 1.50 0.99
N ASP A 49 -32.19 1.79 0.36
CA ASP A 49 -33.06 0.79 -0.26
C ASP A 49 -32.35 -0.06 -1.31
N LYS A 50 -31.47 0.56 -2.11
CA LYS A 50 -30.61 -0.13 -3.07
C LYS A 50 -29.80 -1.25 -2.42
N TYR A 51 -29.15 -0.98 -1.26
CA TYR A 51 -28.26 -1.93 -0.58
C TYR A 51 -29.07 -2.99 0.18
N ARG A 52 -30.19 -2.60 0.80
CA ARG A 52 -31.11 -3.51 1.47
C ARG A 52 -31.76 -4.48 0.48
N GLN A 53 -32.30 -3.95 -0.63
CA GLN A 53 -32.92 -4.77 -1.68
C GLN A 53 -31.90 -5.75 -2.29
N TRP A 54 -30.67 -5.30 -2.53
CA TRP A 54 -29.60 -6.20 -2.96
C TRP A 54 -29.32 -7.33 -1.93
N TYR A 55 -29.33 -6.99 -0.63
CA TYR A 55 -28.99 -7.94 0.43
C TYR A 55 -30.10 -8.92 0.74
N THR A 56 -31.34 -8.44 0.95
CA THR A 56 -32.50 -9.21 1.45
C THR A 56 -33.56 -9.47 0.40
N GLY A 57 -33.51 -8.83 -0.78
CA GLY A 57 -34.57 -8.81 -1.77
C GLY A 57 -35.71 -7.84 -1.44
N LYS A 58 -35.61 -7.05 -0.35
CA LYS A 58 -36.65 -6.11 0.09
C LYS A 58 -36.00 -4.80 0.55
N ALA A 59 -36.72 -3.69 0.38
CA ALA A 59 -36.33 -2.38 0.89
C ALA A 59 -36.85 -2.17 2.32
N ASP A 60 -36.56 -3.09 3.23
CA ASP A 60 -36.99 -3.04 4.63
C ASP A 60 -36.14 -2.05 5.47
N GLY A 61 -36.67 -1.59 6.61
CA GLY A 61 -36.13 -0.50 7.40
C GLY A 61 -34.91 -0.79 8.28
N VAL A 62 -34.15 -1.88 8.03
CA VAL A 62 -32.97 -2.24 8.85
C VAL A 62 -31.76 -1.33 8.61
N ASN A 63 -30.87 -1.28 9.60
CA ASN A 63 -29.59 -0.60 9.47
C ASN A 63 -28.78 -1.19 8.31
N TRP A 64 -28.18 -0.32 7.49
CA TRP A 64 -27.55 -0.75 6.24
C TRP A 64 -26.07 -0.37 6.10
N CYS A 65 -25.40 -0.02 7.19
CA CYS A 65 -23.94 0.24 7.15
C CYS A 65 -23.14 -1.01 6.73
N ALA A 66 -23.46 -2.15 7.33
CA ALA A 66 -22.81 -3.42 7.02
C ALA A 66 -23.21 -3.96 5.63
N THR A 67 -24.49 -3.81 5.25
CA THR A 67 -24.96 -4.14 3.91
C THR A 67 -24.29 -3.31 2.81
N PHE A 68 -23.98 -2.04 3.08
CA PHE A 68 -23.23 -1.19 2.15
C PHE A 68 -21.81 -1.72 1.94
N VAL A 69 -21.09 -2.08 3.01
CA VAL A 69 -19.75 -2.68 2.90
C VAL A 69 -19.79 -3.98 2.11
N SER A 70 -20.77 -4.84 2.39
CA SER A 70 -20.98 -6.10 1.64
C SER A 70 -21.31 -5.84 0.17
N TRP A 71 -22.11 -4.81 -0.13
CA TRP A 71 -22.43 -4.43 -1.50
C TRP A 71 -21.18 -3.93 -2.26
N CYS A 72 -20.34 -3.12 -1.64
CA CYS A 72 -19.08 -2.69 -2.24
C CYS A 72 -18.16 -3.91 -2.53
N ALA A 73 -18.13 -4.88 -1.63
CA ALA A 73 -17.36 -6.11 -1.82
C ALA A 73 -17.91 -6.97 -2.98
N ASP A 74 -19.22 -7.02 -3.15
CA ASP A 74 -19.86 -7.70 -4.29
C ASP A 74 -19.50 -7.04 -5.62
N GLN A 75 -19.63 -5.70 -5.68
CA GLN A 75 -19.33 -4.94 -6.89
C GLN A 75 -17.85 -5.00 -7.28
N SER A 76 -16.96 -5.31 -6.34
CA SER A 76 -15.52 -5.50 -6.59
C SER A 76 -15.11 -6.96 -6.73
N GLY A 77 -16.05 -7.92 -6.77
CA GLY A 77 -15.76 -9.33 -6.96
C GLY A 77 -15.15 -10.07 -5.78
N ILE A 78 -15.03 -9.41 -4.60
CA ILE A 78 -14.36 -9.98 -3.41
C ILE A 78 -15.31 -10.44 -2.31
N LEU A 79 -16.62 -10.45 -2.57
CA LEU A 79 -17.62 -10.92 -1.61
C LEU A 79 -17.41 -12.40 -1.29
N ASN A 80 -17.46 -12.74 -0.02
CA ASN A 80 -17.23 -14.08 0.55
C ASN A 80 -15.82 -14.65 0.32
N THR A 81 -14.95 -13.94 -0.38
CA THR A 81 -13.51 -14.26 -0.48
C THR A 81 -12.70 -13.46 0.53
N ALA A 82 -12.62 -12.16 0.37
CA ALA A 82 -11.90 -11.24 1.27
C ALA A 82 -12.82 -10.59 2.32
N ILE A 83 -14.09 -10.35 1.99
CA ILE A 83 -15.08 -9.69 2.85
C ILE A 83 -16.37 -10.52 2.86
N PRO A 84 -16.94 -10.83 4.04
CA PRO A 84 -18.16 -11.62 4.11
C PRO A 84 -19.39 -10.86 3.63
N LYS A 85 -20.45 -11.56 3.26
CA LYS A 85 -21.79 -11.00 3.16
C LYS A 85 -22.37 -10.86 4.56
N PHE A 86 -22.44 -9.65 5.12
CA PHE A 86 -22.92 -9.43 6.49
C PHE A 86 -23.85 -8.23 6.60
N GLN A 87 -24.80 -8.29 7.53
CA GLN A 87 -25.79 -7.26 7.83
C GLN A 87 -25.62 -6.74 9.26
N SER A 88 -25.07 -7.55 10.17
CA SER A 88 -24.74 -7.16 11.54
C SER A 88 -23.25 -6.82 11.64
N CYS A 89 -22.92 -5.69 12.26
CA CYS A 89 -21.52 -5.32 12.51
C CYS A 89 -20.82 -6.36 13.38
N ASP A 90 -21.50 -6.92 14.40
CA ASP A 90 -20.93 -7.98 15.25
C ASP A 90 -20.63 -9.27 14.47
N ALA A 91 -21.50 -9.64 13.52
CA ALA A 91 -21.25 -10.78 12.65
C ALA A 91 -20.01 -10.54 11.78
N GLY A 92 -19.82 -9.31 11.28
CA GLY A 92 -18.60 -8.91 10.56
C GLY A 92 -17.36 -9.01 11.43
N VAL A 93 -17.38 -8.43 12.63
CA VAL A 93 -16.27 -8.53 13.61
C VAL A 93 -15.94 -9.99 13.91
N LYS A 94 -16.97 -10.79 14.18
CA LYS A 94 -16.78 -12.23 14.47
C LYS A 94 -16.09 -12.95 13.30
N TRP A 95 -16.58 -12.74 12.08
CA TRP A 95 -16.02 -13.39 10.89
C TRP A 95 -14.53 -13.06 10.69
N PHE A 96 -14.15 -11.78 10.84
CA PHE A 96 -12.74 -11.37 10.73
C PHE A 96 -11.89 -11.89 11.89
N LYS A 97 -12.43 -11.98 13.12
CA LYS A 97 -11.74 -12.59 14.26
C LYS A 97 -11.48 -14.09 14.05
N ASP A 98 -12.47 -14.82 13.57
CA ASP A 98 -12.35 -16.27 13.30
C ASP A 98 -11.25 -16.56 12.25
N LYS A 99 -10.84 -15.55 11.47
CA LYS A 99 -9.77 -15.63 10.48
C LYS A 99 -8.46 -14.96 10.92
N ASN A 100 -8.36 -14.50 12.16
CA ASN A 100 -7.23 -13.72 12.66
C ASN A 100 -6.96 -12.43 11.84
N GLN A 101 -8.02 -11.80 11.33
CA GLN A 101 -7.99 -10.61 10.49
C GLN A 101 -8.59 -9.39 11.17
N PHE A 102 -8.77 -9.39 12.48
CA PHE A 102 -9.35 -8.28 13.25
C PHE A 102 -8.46 -7.92 14.43
N ASP A 103 -8.08 -6.64 14.51
CA ASP A 103 -7.33 -6.08 15.62
C ASP A 103 -8.16 -5.01 16.33
N TYR A 104 -8.31 -5.13 17.64
CA TYR A 104 -8.82 -4.06 18.48
C TYR A 104 -7.86 -2.87 18.51
N THR A 105 -8.38 -1.64 18.67
CA THR A 105 -7.53 -0.48 18.98
C THR A 105 -6.95 -0.59 20.40
N SER A 106 -5.98 0.27 20.71
CA SER A 106 -5.37 0.34 22.05
C SER A 106 -6.38 0.61 23.16
N HIS A 107 -7.47 1.34 22.88
CA HIS A 107 -8.57 1.56 23.82
C HIS A 107 -9.24 0.25 24.29
N TYR A 108 -9.19 -0.79 23.48
CA TYR A 108 -9.81 -2.09 23.76
C TYR A 108 -8.78 -3.22 23.94
N GLY A 109 -7.51 -2.84 24.17
CA GLY A 109 -6.43 -3.76 24.52
C GLY A 109 -5.75 -4.43 23.32
N GLY A 110 -5.86 -3.85 22.13
CA GLY A 110 -5.18 -4.32 20.93
C GLY A 110 -4.16 -3.33 20.35
N GLY A 111 -3.58 -3.67 19.21
CA GLY A 111 -2.62 -2.84 18.47
C GLY A 111 -3.11 -2.43 17.08
N GLY A 112 -4.43 -2.51 16.84
CA GLY A 112 -5.02 -2.23 15.54
C GLY A 112 -4.81 -0.79 15.10
N LEU A 113 -4.21 -0.63 13.92
CA LEU A 113 -3.96 0.66 13.28
C LEU A 113 -4.76 0.77 11.98
N PRO A 114 -5.20 1.99 11.61
CA PRO A 114 -5.87 2.21 10.34
C PRO A 114 -4.90 2.07 9.17
N ALA A 115 -5.39 1.53 8.06
CA ALA A 115 -4.73 1.59 6.77
C ALA A 115 -5.79 1.60 5.66
N ARG A 116 -5.45 2.14 4.48
CA ARG A 116 -6.32 2.12 3.30
C ARG A 116 -6.78 0.69 3.00
N GLY A 117 -8.05 0.52 2.69
CA GLY A 117 -8.68 -0.77 2.42
C GLY A 117 -9.11 -1.55 3.67
N LYS A 118 -8.66 -1.21 4.86
CA LYS A 118 -9.19 -1.85 6.08
C LYS A 118 -10.66 -1.52 6.29
N ILE A 119 -11.36 -2.42 6.96
CA ILE A 119 -12.73 -2.19 7.43
C ILE A 119 -12.66 -1.68 8.86
N ILE A 120 -13.20 -0.49 9.10
CA ILE A 120 -13.25 0.12 10.43
C ILE A 120 -14.57 -0.21 11.11
N PHE A 121 -14.51 -0.67 12.34
CA PHE A 121 -15.67 -0.95 13.18
C PHE A 121 -15.73 0.01 14.36
N PHE A 122 -16.95 0.41 14.74
CA PHE A 122 -17.20 1.34 15.83
C PHE A 122 -18.07 0.72 16.91
N CYS A 123 -17.92 1.19 18.14
CA CYS A 123 -18.78 0.84 19.28
C CYS A 123 -19.16 2.08 20.08
N LYS A 124 -20.01 1.90 21.08
CA LYS A 124 -20.40 2.94 22.05
C LYS A 124 -19.78 2.71 23.44
N GLY A 125 -18.52 2.25 23.48
CA GLY A 125 -17.80 1.95 24.71
C GLY A 125 -17.87 0.48 25.16
N ASN A 126 -18.68 -0.37 24.52
CA ASN A 126 -18.70 -1.79 24.75
C ASN A 126 -17.99 -2.53 23.62
N LYS A 127 -16.88 -3.20 23.94
CA LYS A 127 -16.08 -3.93 22.92
C LYS A 127 -16.77 -5.16 22.35
N ASN A 128 -17.86 -5.59 22.94
CA ASN A 128 -18.64 -6.74 22.49
C ASN A 128 -19.89 -6.34 21.69
N ASP A 129 -20.07 -5.04 21.42
CA ASP A 129 -21.24 -4.50 20.72
C ASP A 129 -20.77 -3.50 19.65
N SER A 130 -20.53 -3.99 18.45
CA SER A 130 -20.16 -3.17 17.29
C SER A 130 -21.41 -2.53 16.67
N THR A 131 -21.46 -1.21 16.69
CA THR A 131 -22.68 -0.45 16.33
C THR A 131 -22.64 0.17 14.92
N HIS A 132 -21.45 0.23 14.29
CA HIS A 132 -21.28 0.83 12.96
C HIS A 132 -20.03 0.30 12.28
N VAL A 133 -19.98 0.44 10.93
CA VAL A 133 -18.87 -0.04 10.10
C VAL A 133 -18.69 0.86 8.88
N GLY A 134 -17.43 1.00 8.44
CA GLY A 134 -17.05 1.75 7.24
C GLY A 134 -15.84 1.15 6.54
N ILE A 135 -15.48 1.76 5.42
CA ILE A 135 -14.33 1.39 4.60
C ILE A 135 -13.29 2.49 4.73
N VAL A 136 -12.07 2.16 5.14
CA VAL A 136 -10.97 3.14 5.23
C VAL A 136 -10.47 3.48 3.83
N THR A 137 -10.55 4.77 3.46
CA THR A 137 -10.11 5.26 2.15
C THR A 137 -8.72 5.85 2.18
N LYS A 138 -8.31 6.45 3.30
CA LYS A 138 -6.94 6.96 3.52
C LYS A 138 -6.66 7.20 5.00
N VAL A 139 -5.39 7.39 5.31
CA VAL A 139 -4.92 7.83 6.64
C VAL A 139 -3.96 8.99 6.42
N GLU A 140 -4.15 10.09 7.14
CA GLU A 140 -3.30 11.28 7.07
C GLU A 140 -2.99 11.80 8.48
N GLY A 141 -1.73 11.72 8.88
CA GLY A 141 -1.32 12.07 10.23
C GLY A 141 -2.06 11.24 11.28
N ASN A 142 -2.80 11.88 12.18
CA ASN A 142 -3.63 11.22 13.16
C ASN A 142 -5.13 11.12 12.76
N LYS A 143 -5.45 11.26 11.47
CA LYS A 143 -6.82 11.12 10.95
C LYS A 143 -6.97 9.92 10.04
N VAL A 144 -8.05 9.17 10.25
CA VAL A 144 -8.54 8.13 9.36
C VAL A 144 -9.77 8.65 8.61
N TYR A 145 -9.78 8.49 7.29
CA TYR A 145 -10.88 8.85 6.40
C TYR A 145 -11.59 7.59 5.95
N THR A 146 -12.91 7.67 5.89
CA THR A 146 -13.78 6.52 5.59
C THR A 146 -14.85 6.89 4.58
N VAL A 147 -15.38 5.87 3.89
CA VAL A 147 -16.69 5.92 3.25
C VAL A 147 -17.62 4.98 4.03
N GLU A 148 -18.78 5.50 4.41
CA GLU A 148 -19.72 4.80 5.29
C GLU A 148 -21.15 4.85 4.71
N GLY A 149 -21.83 3.70 4.73
CA GLY A 149 -23.27 3.61 4.53
C GLY A 149 -24.04 3.91 5.82
N ASN A 150 -25.26 4.37 5.70
CA ASN A 150 -26.17 4.66 6.82
C ASN A 150 -25.65 5.69 7.84
N THR A 151 -24.68 6.51 7.45
CA THR A 151 -24.27 7.63 8.30
C THR A 151 -25.18 8.83 8.03
N SER A 152 -26.04 9.19 8.99
CA SER A 152 -27.17 10.11 8.82
C SER A 152 -28.12 9.71 7.66
N ASN A 153 -28.35 8.40 7.54
CA ASN A 153 -29.17 7.79 6.47
C ASN A 153 -28.68 8.09 5.04
N THR A 154 -27.37 8.26 4.84
CA THR A 154 -26.72 8.50 3.52
C THR A 154 -25.46 7.65 3.39
N VAL A 155 -24.92 7.54 2.16
CA VAL A 155 -23.51 7.18 1.95
C VAL A 155 -22.73 8.48 1.96
N ARG A 156 -21.66 8.55 2.74
CA ARG A 156 -20.78 9.72 2.74
C ARG A 156 -19.39 9.44 3.24
N GLU A 157 -18.48 10.33 2.91
CA GLU A 157 -17.16 10.40 3.51
C GLU A 157 -17.22 10.92 4.95
N ARG A 158 -16.37 10.36 5.80
CA ARG A 158 -16.18 10.79 7.19
C ARG A 158 -14.69 10.83 7.52
N SER A 159 -14.35 11.51 8.59
CA SER A 159 -13.00 11.45 9.16
C SER A 159 -13.05 11.41 10.68
N TYR A 160 -12.10 10.71 11.28
CA TYR A 160 -11.98 10.56 12.72
C TYR A 160 -10.52 10.70 13.13
N ASP A 161 -10.27 11.10 14.37
CA ASP A 161 -8.93 10.95 14.94
C ASP A 161 -8.64 9.46 15.15
N THR A 162 -7.42 9.03 14.86
CA THR A 162 -7.03 7.61 14.96
C THR A 162 -7.12 7.07 16.38
N ASN A 163 -7.07 7.95 17.40
CA ASN A 163 -7.27 7.64 18.81
C ASN A 163 -8.72 7.82 19.30
N ASN A 164 -9.68 7.97 18.40
CA ASN A 164 -11.08 8.13 18.80
C ASN A 164 -11.58 6.89 19.54
N PRO A 165 -12.08 7.02 20.81
CA PRO A 165 -12.49 5.89 21.64
C PRO A 165 -13.72 5.14 21.11
N ARG A 166 -14.42 5.68 20.10
CA ARG A 166 -15.51 4.99 19.42
C ARG A 166 -15.02 3.99 18.37
N ILE A 167 -13.75 4.05 17.97
CA ILE A 167 -13.17 3.07 17.05
C ILE A 167 -12.86 1.80 17.83
N LEU A 168 -13.65 0.74 17.56
CA LEU A 168 -13.49 -0.57 18.17
C LEU A 168 -12.21 -1.25 17.69
N GLY A 169 -12.01 -1.26 16.39
CA GLY A 169 -10.88 -1.93 15.75
C GLY A 169 -10.96 -1.88 14.24
N TYR A 170 -9.99 -2.56 13.64
CA TYR A 170 -9.85 -2.65 12.20
C TYR A 170 -9.75 -4.10 11.75
N ALA A 171 -10.53 -4.45 10.72
CA ALA A 171 -10.31 -5.70 10.02
C ALA A 171 -9.38 -5.48 8.83
N SER A 172 -8.52 -6.46 8.58
CA SER A 172 -7.57 -6.50 7.47
C SER A 172 -8.00 -7.62 6.51
N PRO A 173 -8.88 -7.33 5.52
CA PRO A 173 -9.32 -8.35 4.58
C PRO A 173 -8.14 -8.94 3.81
N ASN A 174 -8.18 -10.24 3.56
CA ASN A 174 -7.22 -10.90 2.69
C ASN A 174 -7.65 -10.72 1.23
N TYR A 175 -7.30 -9.58 0.64
CA TYR A 175 -7.64 -9.27 -0.74
C TYR A 175 -6.95 -10.23 -1.71
N PRO A 176 -7.62 -10.66 -2.79
CA PRO A 176 -6.94 -11.37 -3.87
C PRO A 176 -5.81 -10.50 -4.43
N SER A 177 -4.67 -11.11 -4.71
CA SER A 177 -3.62 -10.46 -5.48
C SER A 177 -4.11 -10.30 -6.93
N SER A 178 -3.93 -9.13 -7.54
CA SER A 178 -4.26 -8.93 -8.95
C SER A 178 -3.49 -9.94 -9.80
N ALA A 179 -4.18 -10.97 -10.27
CA ALA A 179 -3.59 -11.91 -11.20
C ALA A 179 -3.44 -11.21 -12.56
N ASN A 180 -2.22 -10.82 -12.88
CA ASN A 180 -1.87 -10.48 -14.26
C ASN A 180 -2.02 -11.77 -15.08
N THR A 181 -3.01 -11.84 -15.98
CA THR A 181 -3.20 -12.93 -16.92
C THR A 181 -2.06 -12.93 -17.96
N GLY A 182 -0.98 -13.59 -17.60
CA GLY A 182 0.17 -13.86 -18.44
C GLY A 182 0.89 -15.08 -17.89
N SER A 183 0.66 -16.23 -18.50
CA SER A 183 1.25 -17.52 -18.13
C SER A 183 2.76 -17.45 -17.98
N SER A 184 3.25 -17.48 -16.76
CA SER A 184 4.52 -18.11 -16.39
C SER A 184 4.50 -18.37 -14.89
N SER A 185 4.87 -19.57 -14.49
CA SER A 185 4.99 -20.03 -13.09
C SER A 185 6.05 -19.20 -12.36
N GLN A 186 5.62 -18.07 -11.74
CA GLN A 186 6.43 -17.28 -10.82
C GLN A 186 5.90 -17.47 -9.40
N PRO A 187 6.76 -17.49 -8.37
CA PRO A 187 6.34 -17.56 -6.97
C PRO A 187 5.50 -16.33 -6.62
N LEU A 188 4.49 -16.52 -5.78
CA LEU A 188 3.61 -15.47 -5.26
C LEU A 188 4.43 -14.33 -4.65
N GLN A 189 4.13 -13.11 -5.03
CA GLN A 189 4.87 -11.91 -4.64
C GLN A 189 4.21 -11.20 -3.47
N GLY A 190 4.95 -10.34 -2.75
CA GLY A 190 4.46 -9.57 -1.62
C GLY A 190 3.31 -8.60 -1.95
N SER A 191 2.90 -7.81 -0.97
CA SER A 191 1.70 -6.97 -1.03
C SER A 191 1.86 -5.66 -1.82
N LEU A 192 3.09 -5.25 -2.16
CA LEU A 192 3.37 -4.05 -2.94
C LEU A 192 3.42 -4.36 -4.44
N SER A 193 2.96 -3.42 -5.26
CA SER A 193 2.96 -3.56 -6.72
C SER A 193 4.38 -3.60 -7.29
N GLU A 194 4.54 -4.20 -8.48
CA GLU A 194 5.82 -4.19 -9.20
C GLU A 194 6.26 -2.76 -9.56
N ALA A 195 5.28 -1.87 -9.80
CA ALA A 195 5.55 -0.46 -10.02
C ALA A 195 6.16 0.23 -8.79
N PHE A 196 5.77 -0.17 -7.58
CA PHE A 196 6.41 0.32 -6.35
C PHE A 196 7.79 -0.31 -6.15
N LYS A 197 7.93 -1.61 -6.41
CA LYS A 197 9.14 -2.40 -6.12
C LYS A 197 10.22 -2.34 -7.20
N PHE A 198 10.02 -1.58 -8.27
CA PHE A 198 10.92 -1.56 -9.44
C PHE A 198 12.40 -1.39 -9.08
N PHE A 199 12.69 -0.67 -7.98
CA PHE A 199 14.05 -0.39 -7.53
C PHE A 199 14.76 -1.60 -6.90
N ALA A 200 14.02 -2.56 -6.36
CA ALA A 200 14.59 -3.69 -5.64
C ALA A 200 15.50 -4.57 -6.51
N LYS A 201 15.28 -4.59 -7.82
CA LYS A 201 16.16 -5.31 -8.76
C LYS A 201 17.59 -4.73 -8.84
N PHE A 202 17.78 -3.50 -8.38
CA PHE A 202 19.10 -2.86 -8.28
C PHE A 202 19.75 -3.08 -6.91
N GLU A 203 19.01 -3.59 -5.92
CA GLU A 203 19.48 -3.88 -4.57
C GLU A 203 19.71 -5.38 -4.37
N SER A 204 18.88 -6.22 -4.96
CA SER A 204 18.88 -7.66 -4.75
C SER A 204 18.47 -8.44 -6.00
N GLY A 205 18.51 -9.76 -5.92
CA GLY A 205 17.93 -10.64 -6.93
C GLY A 205 16.41 -10.77 -6.89
N GLN A 206 15.70 -9.85 -6.25
CA GLN A 206 14.24 -9.87 -6.08
C GLN A 206 13.73 -11.17 -5.41
N ASN A 207 14.41 -11.61 -4.36
CA ASN A 207 14.13 -12.86 -3.68
C ASN A 207 13.86 -12.62 -2.19
N TYR A 208 12.62 -12.77 -1.76
CA TYR A 208 12.21 -12.65 -0.36
C TYR A 208 12.87 -13.71 0.56
N GLY A 209 13.17 -14.88 0.02
CA GLY A 209 13.86 -15.95 0.72
C GLY A 209 15.39 -15.80 0.72
N GLN A 210 15.95 -14.73 0.13
CA GLN A 210 17.39 -14.49 0.04
C GLN A 210 17.99 -14.38 1.44
N GLY A 211 18.85 -15.35 1.77
CA GLY A 211 19.72 -15.27 2.95
C GLY A 211 20.88 -14.29 2.74
N PHE A 212 21.87 -14.34 3.62
CA PHE A 212 23.07 -13.51 3.48
C PHE A 212 23.77 -13.73 2.15
N SER A 213 24.12 -12.64 1.46
CA SER A 213 24.87 -12.69 0.20
C SER A 213 26.33 -12.28 0.38
N SER A 214 27.21 -12.83 -0.46
CA SER A 214 28.64 -12.47 -0.46
C SER A 214 28.90 -11.10 -1.07
N GLY A 215 28.00 -10.62 -1.92
CA GLY A 215 28.14 -9.36 -2.66
C GLY A 215 28.19 -8.13 -1.77
N ASP A 216 27.53 -8.18 -0.60
CA ASP A 216 27.50 -7.13 0.41
C ASP A 216 28.36 -7.45 1.66
N GLY A 217 29.19 -8.50 1.59
CA GLY A 217 30.00 -8.97 2.71
C GLY A 217 29.19 -9.71 3.78
N TYR A 218 28.08 -10.34 3.41
CA TYR A 218 27.17 -11.10 4.28
C TYR A 218 26.49 -10.24 5.36
N HIS A 219 26.13 -9.01 5.00
CA HIS A 219 25.48 -8.06 5.91
C HIS A 219 23.96 -8.02 5.77
N ALA A 220 23.41 -8.28 4.59
CA ALA A 220 22.02 -8.04 4.28
C ALA A 220 21.26 -9.29 3.83
N MET A 221 19.94 -9.30 4.03
CA MET A 221 19.02 -10.42 3.74
C MET A 221 17.71 -9.92 3.10
N GLY A 222 17.08 -10.79 2.36
CA GLY A 222 15.74 -10.59 1.80
C GLY A 222 15.66 -9.70 0.59
N TYR A 223 14.44 -9.41 0.19
CA TYR A 223 14.10 -8.68 -1.03
C TYR A 223 14.66 -7.25 -1.03
N TYR A 224 14.61 -6.57 0.12
CA TYR A 224 15.04 -5.18 0.31
C TYR A 224 16.43 -5.04 0.92
N GLN A 225 17.14 -6.15 1.11
CA GLN A 225 18.49 -6.18 1.67
C GLN A 225 18.57 -5.54 3.07
N PHE A 226 17.72 -6.01 3.99
CA PHE A 226 17.77 -5.58 5.40
C PHE A 226 19.14 -5.88 6.00
N ASP A 227 19.83 -4.84 6.43
CA ASP A 227 21.23 -4.91 6.85
C ASP A 227 21.35 -5.06 8.38
N ASN A 228 22.22 -5.97 8.84
CA ASN A 228 22.43 -6.21 10.26
C ASN A 228 22.94 -4.99 11.04
N ARG A 229 23.59 -4.06 10.35
CA ARG A 229 24.08 -2.81 10.95
C ARG A 229 22.96 -1.81 11.23
N TYR A 230 21.84 -1.92 10.54
CA TYR A 230 20.75 -0.95 10.59
C TYR A 230 19.43 -1.59 11.07
N ASP A 231 18.70 -2.24 10.23
CA ASP A 231 17.29 -2.57 10.37
C ASP A 231 16.93 -4.06 10.39
N LEU A 232 17.85 -4.96 10.03
CA LEU A 232 17.58 -6.40 10.02
C LEU A 232 17.00 -6.88 11.36
N GLN A 233 17.59 -6.51 12.48
CA GLN A 233 17.10 -6.91 13.80
C GLN A 233 15.71 -6.33 14.12
N THR A 234 15.45 -5.11 13.65
CA THR A 234 14.13 -4.47 13.78
C THR A 234 13.08 -5.20 12.96
N PHE A 235 13.44 -5.65 11.75
CA PHE A 235 12.55 -6.47 10.92
C PHE A 235 12.26 -7.83 11.57
N LEU A 236 13.27 -8.52 12.13
CA LEU A 236 13.06 -9.78 12.85
C LEU A 236 12.09 -9.58 14.03
N SER A 237 12.31 -8.50 14.81
CA SER A 237 11.44 -8.15 15.94
C SER A 237 10.01 -7.81 15.49
N TYR A 238 9.87 -7.14 14.35
CA TYR A 238 8.59 -6.84 13.74
C TYR A 238 7.83 -8.13 13.37
N CYS A 239 8.46 -9.07 12.66
CA CYS A 239 7.84 -10.35 12.32
C CYS A 239 7.42 -11.12 13.57
N TYR A 240 8.34 -11.25 14.54
CA TYR A 240 8.06 -11.94 15.80
C TYR A 240 6.92 -11.29 16.57
N GLY A 241 6.85 -9.96 16.61
CA GLY A 241 5.77 -9.21 17.25
C GLY A 241 4.41 -9.38 16.57
N LYS A 242 4.38 -9.66 15.27
CA LYS A 242 3.14 -9.92 14.52
C LYS A 242 2.57 -11.31 14.78
N ASP A 243 3.43 -12.32 14.88
CA ASP A 243 3.02 -13.69 15.19
C ASP A 243 4.18 -14.44 15.87
N HIS A 244 4.10 -14.55 17.21
CA HIS A 244 5.13 -15.19 18.02
C HIS A 244 5.32 -16.67 17.67
N ALA A 245 4.25 -17.38 17.39
CA ALA A 245 4.31 -18.81 17.08
C ALA A 245 4.92 -19.07 15.71
N LYS A 246 4.46 -18.32 14.70
CA LYS A 246 4.89 -18.44 13.31
C LYS A 246 6.36 -18.05 13.13
N TYR A 247 6.80 -16.99 13.82
CA TYR A 247 8.15 -16.45 13.72
C TYR A 247 9.05 -16.77 14.93
N ALA A 248 8.71 -17.83 15.70
CA ALA A 248 9.48 -18.29 16.88
C ALA A 248 10.96 -18.54 16.56
N MET A 249 11.30 -18.90 15.31
CA MET A 249 12.67 -19.13 14.86
C MET A 249 13.53 -17.87 14.91
N PHE A 250 12.94 -16.67 14.97
CA PHE A 250 13.69 -15.42 15.08
C PHE A 250 14.01 -15.02 16.53
N ALA A 251 13.35 -15.61 17.52
CA ALA A 251 13.53 -15.26 18.94
C ALA A 251 15.00 -15.22 19.41
N PRO A 252 15.90 -16.16 19.03
CA PRO A 252 17.30 -16.14 19.45
C PRO A 252 18.09 -14.91 18.97
N TYR A 253 17.63 -14.24 17.90
CA TYR A 253 18.36 -13.17 17.22
C TYR A 253 17.88 -11.78 17.60
N LEU A 254 16.75 -11.64 18.30
CA LEU A 254 16.11 -10.35 18.60
C LEU A 254 16.98 -9.45 19.51
N ASN A 255 17.75 -10.06 20.41
CA ASN A 255 18.62 -9.35 21.35
C ASN A 255 20.11 -9.68 21.12
N MET A 256 20.45 -10.31 20.00
CA MET A 256 21.83 -10.61 19.65
C MET A 256 22.59 -9.33 19.31
N ASN A 257 23.88 -9.27 19.58
CA ASN A 257 24.70 -8.15 19.14
C ASN A 257 24.64 -8.05 17.60
N LYS A 258 24.43 -6.85 17.06
CA LYS A 258 24.30 -6.64 15.61
C LYS A 258 25.50 -7.20 14.82
N LYS A 259 26.70 -7.15 15.37
CA LYS A 259 27.89 -7.72 14.72
C LYS A 259 27.82 -9.24 14.57
N ASP A 260 27.20 -9.92 15.53
CA ASP A 260 27.10 -11.38 15.56
C ASP A 260 25.93 -11.89 14.66
N LEU A 261 25.11 -10.99 14.17
CA LEU A 261 24.09 -11.29 13.17
C LEU A 261 24.71 -11.45 11.77
N ALA A 262 25.79 -10.72 11.45
CA ALA A 262 26.43 -10.79 10.13
C ALA A 262 26.91 -12.22 9.84
N ASN A 263 26.59 -12.75 8.66
CA ASN A 263 26.95 -14.10 8.23
C ASN A 263 26.56 -15.22 9.22
N ASN A 264 25.57 -14.97 10.06
CA ASN A 264 25.11 -15.95 11.04
C ASN A 264 24.35 -17.08 10.37
N LYS A 265 24.93 -18.28 10.36
CA LYS A 265 24.35 -19.46 9.69
C LYS A 265 22.99 -19.89 10.27
N GLY A 266 22.81 -19.73 11.59
CA GLY A 266 21.55 -20.03 12.24
C GLY A 266 20.44 -19.06 11.80
N LEU A 267 20.73 -17.76 11.73
CA LEU A 267 19.82 -16.76 11.23
C LEU A 267 19.52 -16.97 9.72
N ASP A 268 20.52 -17.30 8.92
CA ASP A 268 20.32 -17.63 7.49
C ASP A 268 19.35 -18.81 7.32
N THR A 269 19.51 -19.85 8.17
CA THR A 269 18.59 -20.99 8.17
C THR A 269 17.19 -20.59 8.62
N ALA A 270 17.07 -19.79 9.69
CA ALA A 270 15.79 -19.31 10.20
C ALA A 270 15.04 -18.45 9.18
N TRP A 271 15.73 -17.58 8.45
CA TRP A 271 15.18 -16.76 7.37
C TRP A 271 14.60 -17.63 6.24
N LYS A 272 15.40 -18.56 5.74
CA LYS A 272 14.96 -19.50 4.69
C LYS A 272 13.81 -20.38 5.15
N GLN A 273 13.78 -20.76 6.43
CA GLN A 273 12.68 -21.51 7.01
C GLN A 273 11.38 -20.69 7.11
N ALA A 274 11.47 -19.41 7.52
CA ALA A 274 10.34 -18.52 7.55
C ALA A 274 9.71 -18.37 6.15
N TYR A 275 10.54 -18.16 5.13
CA TYR A 275 10.09 -18.11 3.74
C TYR A 275 9.50 -19.42 3.26
N LYS A 276 10.12 -20.56 3.58
CA LYS A 276 9.63 -21.89 3.18
C LYS A 276 8.29 -22.23 3.83
N ASN A 277 8.07 -21.83 5.08
CA ASN A 277 6.85 -22.13 5.83
C ASN A 277 5.63 -21.39 5.26
N ASP A 278 5.80 -20.12 4.91
CA ASP A 278 4.76 -19.31 4.29
C ASP A 278 5.39 -18.18 3.47
N PRO A 279 5.69 -18.44 2.20
CA PRO A 279 6.35 -17.47 1.34
C PRO A 279 5.54 -16.20 1.13
N ASN A 280 4.19 -16.30 1.13
CA ASN A 280 3.31 -15.15 0.91
C ASN A 280 3.29 -14.21 2.11
N ASP A 281 3.08 -14.74 3.32
CA ASP A 281 3.07 -13.92 4.51
C ASP A 281 4.45 -13.32 4.78
N PHE A 282 5.52 -14.09 4.59
CA PHE A 282 6.87 -13.57 4.82
C PHE A 282 7.27 -12.49 3.79
N ALA A 283 6.84 -12.63 2.53
CA ALA A 283 6.97 -11.58 1.53
C ALA A 283 6.15 -10.34 1.90
N ALA A 284 4.88 -10.53 2.30
CA ALA A 284 4.02 -9.43 2.73
C ALA A 284 4.57 -8.69 3.96
N LYS A 285 5.24 -9.40 4.90
CA LYS A 285 5.90 -8.77 6.06
C LYS A 285 7.08 -7.90 5.63
N GLN A 286 7.87 -8.32 4.64
CA GLN A 286 8.97 -7.53 4.11
C GLN A 286 8.44 -6.27 3.41
N ASP A 287 7.40 -6.40 2.58
CA ASP A 287 6.76 -5.28 1.91
C ASP A 287 6.12 -4.29 2.90
N GLU A 288 5.38 -4.79 3.90
CA GLU A 288 4.76 -3.95 4.94
C GLU A 288 5.81 -3.19 5.75
N PHE A 289 6.91 -3.84 6.09
CA PHE A 289 8.02 -3.22 6.82
C PHE A 289 8.70 -2.14 5.98
N GLU A 290 9.01 -2.44 4.72
CA GLU A 290 9.60 -1.49 3.76
C GLU A 290 8.72 -0.26 3.59
N TYR A 291 7.43 -0.47 3.30
CA TYR A 291 6.48 0.62 3.13
C TYR A 291 6.40 1.53 4.36
N ASN A 292 6.23 0.94 5.55
CA ASN A 292 6.02 1.71 6.79
C ASN A 292 7.29 2.39 7.31
N ASN A 293 8.47 1.81 7.11
CA ASN A 293 9.70 2.34 7.70
C ASN A 293 10.54 3.18 6.72
N TYR A 294 10.35 2.99 5.41
CA TYR A 294 11.13 3.71 4.40
C TYR A 294 10.29 4.69 3.60
N TYR A 295 9.11 4.28 3.09
CA TYR A 295 8.28 5.17 2.28
C TYR A 295 7.46 6.16 3.13
N VAL A 296 6.69 5.69 4.11
CA VAL A 296 5.79 6.56 4.91
C VAL A 296 6.51 7.74 5.57
N PRO A 297 7.71 7.58 6.17
CA PRO A 297 8.46 8.73 6.70
C PRO A 297 8.86 9.75 5.63
N VAL A 298 9.19 9.29 4.41
CA VAL A 298 9.52 10.20 3.29
C VAL A 298 8.30 10.97 2.85
N GLU A 299 7.17 10.31 2.64
CA GLU A 299 5.91 10.94 2.28
C GLU A 299 5.52 12.02 3.30
N ASN A 300 5.56 11.70 4.58
CA ASN A 300 5.24 12.64 5.66
C ASN A 300 6.19 13.86 5.68
N ASN A 301 7.48 13.64 5.45
CA ASN A 301 8.47 14.71 5.40
C ASN A 301 8.38 15.55 4.11
N LEU A 302 7.97 14.98 2.99
CA LEU A 302 7.67 15.71 1.75
C LEU A 302 6.44 16.60 1.94
N ARG A 303 5.39 16.10 2.57
CA ARG A 303 4.18 16.90 2.87
C ARG A 303 4.50 18.13 3.73
N LYS A 304 5.41 18.01 4.71
CA LYS A 304 5.91 19.16 5.49
C LYS A 304 6.67 20.20 4.64
N LYS A 305 7.14 19.81 3.46
CA LYS A 305 7.80 20.68 2.47
C LYS A 305 6.84 21.18 1.38
N GLY A 306 5.55 20.93 1.50
CA GLY A 306 4.53 21.31 0.52
C GLY A 306 4.50 20.41 -0.72
N ILE A 307 5.13 19.24 -0.68
CA ILE A 307 5.13 18.25 -1.77
C ILE A 307 4.31 17.04 -1.34
N ASP A 308 3.08 16.92 -1.84
CA ASP A 308 2.22 15.77 -1.56
C ASP A 308 2.29 14.76 -2.72
N ILE A 309 2.74 13.54 -2.40
CA ILE A 309 2.83 12.42 -3.35
C ILE A 309 1.83 11.30 -3.04
N SER A 310 0.92 11.51 -2.09
CA SER A 310 -0.05 10.46 -1.69
C SER A 310 -0.96 10.03 -2.84
N GLY A 311 -1.35 10.98 -3.70
CA GLY A 311 -2.17 10.74 -4.88
C GLY A 311 -1.41 10.34 -6.14
N LYS A 312 -0.08 10.17 -6.07
CA LYS A 312 0.72 9.77 -7.22
C LYS A 312 0.78 8.25 -7.37
N SER A 313 1.21 7.81 -8.56
CA SER A 313 1.35 6.38 -8.86
C SER A 313 2.34 5.67 -7.93
N ASP A 314 2.24 4.36 -7.89
CA ASP A 314 3.16 3.51 -7.14
C ASP A 314 4.61 3.63 -7.63
N ALA A 315 4.84 3.93 -8.91
CA ALA A 315 6.17 4.18 -9.44
C ALA A 315 6.83 5.43 -8.81
N VAL A 316 6.07 6.51 -8.61
CA VAL A 316 6.56 7.71 -7.89
C VAL A 316 6.83 7.40 -6.42
N LYS A 317 5.95 6.63 -5.78
CA LYS A 317 6.13 6.21 -4.38
C LYS A 317 7.33 5.30 -4.22
N GLY A 318 7.52 4.35 -5.16
CA GLY A 318 8.68 3.47 -5.21
C GLY A 318 9.99 4.24 -5.41
N MET A 319 10.02 5.26 -6.27
CA MET A 319 11.17 6.15 -6.39
C MET A 319 11.51 6.84 -5.06
N ALA A 320 10.51 7.34 -4.34
CA ALA A 320 10.72 7.96 -3.04
C ALA A 320 11.25 6.97 -2.00
N CYS A 321 10.76 5.72 -2.04
CA CYS A 321 11.25 4.60 -1.21
C CYS A 321 12.69 4.24 -1.54
N SER A 322 13.04 4.09 -2.82
CA SER A 322 14.42 3.86 -3.29
C SER A 322 15.38 4.91 -2.77
N LEU A 323 15.00 6.19 -2.83
CA LEU A 323 15.82 7.26 -2.28
C LEU A 323 15.96 7.19 -0.76
N SER A 324 14.93 6.71 -0.07
CA SER A 324 14.99 6.45 1.37
C SER A 324 16.01 5.35 1.71
N ASN A 325 16.00 4.26 0.97
CA ASN A 325 16.98 3.17 1.12
C ASN A 325 18.41 3.66 0.89
N TRP A 326 18.60 4.49 -0.12
CA TRP A 326 19.93 5.01 -0.45
C TRP A 326 20.41 6.09 0.51
N ALA A 327 19.57 7.07 0.87
CA ALA A 327 19.99 8.28 1.58
C ALA A 327 19.39 8.43 2.99
N GLY A 328 18.47 7.56 3.36
CA GLY A 328 17.67 7.64 4.58
C GLY A 328 16.43 8.55 4.44
N SER A 329 15.41 8.24 5.22
CA SER A 329 14.09 8.90 5.18
C SER A 329 14.12 10.41 5.53
N GLY A 330 15.17 10.89 6.18
CA GLY A 330 15.37 12.32 6.45
C GLY A 330 16.01 13.07 5.29
N THR A 331 16.81 12.38 4.45
CA THR A 331 17.56 12.99 3.34
C THR A 331 16.82 12.89 2.00
N ALA A 332 16.12 11.77 1.75
CA ALA A 332 15.35 11.57 0.52
C ALA A 332 14.36 12.73 0.23
N PRO A 333 13.59 13.25 1.20
CA PRO A 333 12.71 14.39 0.97
C PRO A 333 13.44 15.70 0.62
N LYS A 334 14.69 15.86 1.06
CA LYS A 334 15.51 17.01 0.68
C LYS A 334 15.94 16.93 -0.79
N ILE A 335 16.35 15.74 -1.22
CA ILE A 335 16.73 15.47 -2.62
C ILE A 335 15.55 15.75 -3.55
N ILE A 336 14.37 15.23 -3.23
CA ILE A 336 13.16 15.43 -4.02
C ILE A 336 12.79 16.92 -4.09
N ALA A 337 12.84 17.63 -2.98
CA ALA A 337 12.58 19.08 -2.95
C ALA A 337 13.62 19.88 -3.74
N ASP A 338 14.91 19.58 -3.56
CA ASP A 338 16.00 20.24 -4.24
C ASP A 338 16.00 20.03 -5.77
N SER A 339 15.42 18.93 -6.24
CA SER A 339 15.20 18.68 -7.67
C SER A 339 14.20 19.65 -8.31
N GLY A 340 13.42 20.36 -7.49
CA GLY A 340 12.33 21.22 -7.96
C GLY A 340 11.06 20.46 -8.37
N ALA A 341 10.95 19.19 -8.00
CA ALA A 341 9.72 18.41 -8.21
C ALA A 341 8.55 19.01 -7.38
N LYS A 342 7.36 19.07 -7.97
CA LYS A 342 6.15 19.67 -7.37
C LYS A 342 4.97 18.72 -7.47
N THR A 343 4.06 18.78 -6.51
CA THR A 343 2.81 17.99 -6.50
C THR A 343 2.02 18.11 -7.80
N SER A 344 2.00 19.30 -8.42
CA SER A 344 1.24 19.59 -9.64
C SER A 344 1.82 18.97 -10.92
N MET A 345 3.04 18.45 -10.91
CA MET A 345 3.62 17.78 -12.08
C MET A 345 2.92 16.44 -12.30
N ASP A 346 2.77 16.01 -13.55
CA ASP A 346 2.45 14.63 -13.85
C ASP A 346 3.57 13.68 -13.37
N ASP A 347 3.27 12.42 -13.23
CA ASP A 347 4.17 11.46 -12.61
C ASP A 347 5.46 11.24 -13.40
N ARG A 348 5.35 11.22 -14.74
CA ARG A 348 6.51 11.08 -15.64
C ARG A 348 7.46 12.27 -15.52
N THR A 349 6.91 13.47 -15.48
CA THR A 349 7.68 14.72 -15.29
C THR A 349 8.29 14.76 -13.88
N PHE A 350 7.53 14.36 -12.85
CA PHE A 350 8.02 14.30 -11.47
C PHE A 350 9.22 13.37 -11.33
N VAL A 351 9.09 12.13 -11.79
CA VAL A 351 10.17 11.11 -11.75
C VAL A 351 11.39 11.58 -12.54
N SER A 352 11.17 12.07 -13.76
CA SER A 352 12.27 12.58 -14.60
C SER A 352 13.03 13.70 -13.92
N ARG A 353 12.32 14.65 -13.31
CA ARG A 353 12.93 15.78 -12.60
C ARG A 353 13.84 15.33 -11.47
N VAL A 354 13.42 14.36 -10.68
CA VAL A 354 14.20 13.85 -9.53
C VAL A 354 15.44 13.10 -10.00
N TYR A 355 15.31 12.17 -10.94
CA TYR A 355 16.46 11.39 -11.40
C TYR A 355 17.45 12.21 -12.23
N ASP A 356 16.97 13.14 -13.06
CA ASP A 356 17.86 14.04 -13.83
C ASP A 356 18.66 14.96 -12.91
N TYR A 357 18.02 15.44 -11.84
CA TYR A 357 18.73 16.18 -10.80
C TYR A 357 19.83 15.32 -10.16
N LEU A 358 19.53 14.11 -9.72
CA LEU A 358 20.52 13.21 -9.14
C LEU A 358 21.66 12.88 -10.11
N TYR A 359 21.33 12.66 -11.38
CA TYR A 359 22.32 12.39 -12.43
C TYR A 359 23.20 13.59 -12.73
N SER A 360 22.70 14.82 -12.56
CA SER A 360 23.46 16.05 -12.77
C SER A 360 24.43 16.41 -11.65
N LEU A 361 24.33 15.74 -10.48
CA LEU A 361 25.17 16.05 -9.33
C LEU A 361 26.62 15.60 -9.55
N ASP A 362 27.56 16.50 -9.27
CA ASP A 362 28.97 16.17 -9.07
C ASP A 362 29.21 15.63 -7.63
N MET A 363 30.45 15.33 -7.29
CA MET A 363 30.82 14.86 -5.96
C MET A 363 30.49 15.86 -4.85
N ASN A 364 30.54 17.16 -5.12
CA ASN A 364 30.17 18.16 -4.11
C ASN A 364 28.64 18.19 -3.91
N GLY A 365 27.89 18.03 -4.97
CA GLY A 365 26.45 17.84 -4.91
C GLY A 365 26.05 16.62 -4.06
N TYR A 366 26.71 15.48 -4.25
CA TYR A 366 26.47 14.28 -3.41
C TYR A 366 26.88 14.47 -1.95
N LYS A 367 27.98 15.20 -1.66
CA LYS A 367 28.38 15.53 -0.29
C LYS A 367 27.29 16.27 0.49
N LYS A 368 26.50 17.12 -0.17
CA LYS A 368 25.35 17.80 0.43
C LYS A 368 24.36 16.82 1.09
N TYR A 369 24.30 15.59 0.60
CA TYR A 369 23.44 14.50 1.08
C TYR A 369 24.22 13.44 1.88
N GLY A 370 25.42 13.76 2.37
CA GLY A 370 26.23 12.86 3.17
C GLY A 370 26.93 11.75 2.37
N LYS A 371 26.95 11.82 1.04
CA LYS A 371 27.55 10.81 0.17
C LYS A 371 28.95 11.22 -0.27
N THR A 372 29.98 10.70 0.42
CA THR A 372 31.39 11.15 0.26
C THR A 372 32.30 10.15 -0.43
N GLY A 373 31.82 8.94 -0.70
CA GLY A 373 32.62 7.85 -1.25
C GLY A 373 32.91 8.00 -2.74
N LYS A 374 34.01 8.70 -3.12
CA LYS A 374 34.42 8.95 -4.52
C LYS A 374 34.42 7.68 -5.39
N LYS A 375 34.80 6.53 -4.83
CA LYS A 375 34.82 5.24 -5.54
C LYS A 375 33.43 4.78 -6.01
N TYR A 376 32.34 5.27 -5.40
CA TYR A 376 30.97 4.90 -5.74
C TYR A 376 30.28 5.85 -6.73
N TYR A 377 30.94 6.96 -7.10
CA TYR A 377 30.33 8.01 -7.92
C TYR A 377 29.76 7.50 -9.25
N ASN A 378 30.57 6.76 -10.00
CA ASN A 378 30.09 6.18 -11.25
C ASN A 378 28.97 5.16 -11.04
N GLY A 379 29.00 4.41 -9.95
CA GLY A 379 27.94 3.48 -9.56
C GLY A 379 26.62 4.19 -9.30
N TRP A 380 26.64 5.32 -8.58
CA TRP A 380 25.44 6.13 -8.35
C TRP A 380 24.86 6.71 -9.63
N HIS A 381 25.69 7.25 -10.50
CA HIS A 381 25.23 7.77 -11.81
C HIS A 381 24.57 6.67 -12.66
N ASN A 382 25.20 5.49 -12.74
CA ASN A 382 24.61 4.36 -13.47
C ASN A 382 23.30 3.89 -12.83
N ARG A 383 23.24 3.87 -11.50
CA ARG A 383 22.00 3.56 -10.75
C ARG A 383 20.87 4.49 -11.15
N TRP A 384 21.06 5.80 -11.05
CA TRP A 384 20.01 6.76 -11.36
C TRP A 384 19.53 6.73 -12.81
N LYS A 385 20.44 6.52 -13.74
CA LYS A 385 20.08 6.30 -15.15
C LYS A 385 19.20 5.06 -15.33
N ASN A 386 19.59 3.96 -14.71
CA ASN A 386 18.90 2.68 -14.85
C ASN A 386 17.57 2.66 -14.09
N GLU A 387 17.53 3.19 -12.87
CA GLU A 387 16.30 3.31 -12.10
C GLU A 387 15.29 4.22 -12.79
N LYS A 388 15.73 5.37 -13.35
CA LYS A 388 14.86 6.23 -14.17
C LYS A 388 14.21 5.46 -15.30
N ALA A 389 15.03 4.77 -16.10
CA ALA A 389 14.56 4.01 -17.24
C ALA A 389 13.54 2.92 -16.85
N GLU A 390 13.77 2.28 -15.71
CA GLU A 390 12.86 1.25 -15.20
C GLU A 390 11.57 1.84 -14.65
N CYS A 391 11.65 2.85 -13.81
CA CYS A 391 10.51 3.55 -13.22
C CYS A 391 9.53 4.06 -14.31
N LEU A 392 10.10 4.64 -15.39
CA LEU A 392 9.31 5.19 -16.49
C LEU A 392 8.55 4.14 -17.32
N LYS A 393 8.83 2.85 -17.17
CA LYS A 393 8.03 1.77 -17.80
C LYS A 393 6.67 1.59 -17.16
N TYR A 394 6.49 2.04 -15.93
CA TYR A 394 5.27 1.94 -15.15
C TYR A 394 4.42 3.23 -15.18
N LEU A 395 4.83 4.21 -15.99
CA LEU A 395 4.19 5.51 -16.20
C LEU A 395 3.88 5.73 -17.68
#